data_2e5f53716fb48cef487ae6dff44c7dfb
#
_entry.id   2e5f53716fb48cef487ae6dff44c7dfb
#
_cell.length_a   1.000
_cell.length_b   1.000
_cell.length_c   1.000
_cell.angle_alpha   90.00
_cell.angle_beta   90.00
_cell.angle_gamma   90.00
#
_symmetry.space_group_name_H-M   'P 1'
#
loop_
_entity.id
_entity.type
_entity.pdbx_description
1 polymer ?
#
loop_
_entity_poly.entity_id
_entity_poly.type
_entity_poly.pdbx_seq_one_letter_code
_entity_poly.pdbx_strand_id
1 'polypeptide(L)'
;TKKIDRLVFEDWKYTLLEILDKWILNIVNKSNFESLKPLLEQKSIKDSLKALHERFVICPIDKAASNVAFVCKRFYASILLKELDLYSINSNDDPTYISISETLFDEIIINQKKELGKFGITATDESEGLPSMYWTPKKHKVPSKARFIVAAKRCTIKPLAKCITAILKRFQTQIANYNASLIQTSIVSGLYSKE
;
A
#
# COMPACT_ATOMS: atom_id res chain seq x y z
N THR A 1 3.49 30.17 2.00
CA THR A 1 2.83 29.19 2.89
C THR A 1 2.22 29.96 4.04
N LYS A 2 0.87 30.17 4.02
CA LYS A 2 0.17 30.71 5.18
C LYS A 2 0.36 29.73 6.33
N LYS A 3 1.08 30.15 7.37
CA LYS A 3 1.12 29.44 8.65
C LYS A 3 -0.33 29.36 9.16
N ILE A 4 -0.84 28.14 9.34
CA ILE A 4 -2.11 27.93 10.06
C ILE A 4 -1.85 28.50 11.46
N ASP A 5 -2.72 29.39 11.91
CA ASP A 5 -2.64 29.97 13.24
C ASP A 5 -2.64 28.82 14.26
N ARG A 6 -1.65 28.84 15.16
CA ARG A 6 -1.45 27.78 16.15
C ARG A 6 -2.68 27.59 17.05
N LEU A 7 -3.38 28.68 17.33
CA LEU A 7 -4.63 28.65 18.11
C LEU A 7 -5.75 27.90 17.37
N VAL A 8 -5.90 28.15 16.07
CA VAL A 8 -6.90 27.44 15.22
C VAL A 8 -6.55 25.96 15.10
N PHE A 9 -5.27 25.61 15.05
CA PHE A 9 -4.83 24.21 15.00
C PHE A 9 -5.08 23.48 16.33
N GLU A 10 -4.79 24.11 17.46
CA GLU A 10 -5.04 23.51 18.78
C GLU A 10 -6.54 23.39 19.08
N ASP A 11 -7.35 24.38 18.75
CA ASP A 11 -8.80 24.34 18.90
C ASP A 11 -9.41 23.21 18.06
N TRP A 12 -8.99 23.08 16.79
CA TRP A 12 -9.39 21.99 15.93
C TRP A 12 -8.97 20.62 16.48
N LYS A 13 -7.77 20.52 17.04
CA LYS A 13 -7.24 19.30 17.68
C LYS A 13 -8.08 18.89 18.90
N TYR A 14 -8.43 19.86 19.77
CA TYR A 14 -9.28 19.60 20.93
C TYR A 14 -10.68 19.14 20.51
N THR A 15 -11.28 19.82 19.55
CA THR A 15 -12.58 19.42 18.99
C THR A 15 -12.56 18.01 18.41
N LEU A 16 -11.50 17.66 17.67
CA LEU A 16 -11.35 16.31 17.09
C LEU A 16 -11.17 15.25 18.19
N LEU A 17 -10.37 15.55 19.23
CA LEU A 17 -10.15 14.63 20.35
C LEU A 17 -11.46 14.42 21.14
N GLU A 18 -12.22 15.47 21.40
CA GLU A 18 -13.51 15.37 22.07
C GLU A 18 -14.53 14.54 21.29
N ILE A 19 -14.58 14.69 19.96
CA ILE A 19 -15.43 13.87 19.09
C ILE A 19 -14.97 12.41 19.11
N LEU A 20 -13.66 12.16 19.05
CA LEU A 20 -13.09 10.82 19.10
C LEU A 20 -13.34 10.14 20.46
N ASP A 21 -13.17 10.87 21.56
CA ASP A 21 -13.40 10.34 22.92
C ASP A 21 -14.88 9.99 23.13
N LYS A 22 -15.80 10.86 22.71
CA LYS A 22 -17.24 10.56 22.73
C LYS A 22 -17.58 9.35 21.87
N TRP A 23 -16.92 9.20 20.75
CA TRP A 23 -17.12 8.08 19.83
C TRP A 23 -16.56 6.76 20.41
N ILE A 24 -15.34 6.81 21.00
CA ILE A 24 -14.70 5.66 21.67
C ILE A 24 -15.53 5.21 22.89
N LEU A 25 -15.98 6.14 23.73
CA LEU A 25 -16.84 5.83 24.87
C LEU A 25 -18.16 5.16 24.46
N ASN A 26 -18.78 5.60 23.36
CA ASN A 26 -19.97 4.96 22.80
C ASN A 26 -19.69 3.54 22.25
N ILE A 27 -18.49 3.31 21.71
CA ILE A 27 -18.09 1.98 21.20
C ILE A 27 -17.75 1.03 22.35
N VAL A 28 -16.98 1.49 23.35
CA VAL A 28 -16.53 0.67 24.48
C VAL A 28 -17.71 0.27 25.37
N ASN A 29 -18.68 1.15 25.55
CA ASN A 29 -19.90 0.86 26.31
C ASN A 29 -20.90 -0.08 25.60
N LYS A 30 -20.70 -0.35 24.29
CA LYS A 30 -21.47 -1.29 23.48
C LYS A 30 -20.59 -2.45 23.04
N SER A 31 -20.18 -3.29 23.98
CA SER A 31 -19.22 -4.39 23.82
C SER A 31 -19.68 -5.57 22.93
N ASN A 32 -20.36 -5.31 21.81
CA ASN A 32 -20.65 -6.32 20.81
C ASN A 32 -20.27 -5.79 19.43
N PHE A 33 -19.20 -6.32 18.86
CA PHE A 33 -18.70 -5.99 17.52
C PHE A 33 -19.75 -6.22 16.40
N GLU A 34 -20.72 -7.11 16.61
CA GLU A 34 -21.85 -7.30 15.69
C GLU A 34 -22.81 -6.10 15.62
N SER A 35 -22.82 -5.23 16.62
CA SER A 35 -23.69 -4.04 16.66
C SER A 35 -23.09 -2.82 15.94
N LEU A 36 -21.86 -2.88 15.43
CA LEU A 36 -21.24 -1.75 14.71
C LEU A 36 -21.77 -1.54 13.28
N LYS A 37 -22.24 -2.62 12.61
CA LYS A 37 -22.83 -2.52 11.28
C LYS A 37 -24.02 -1.55 11.21
N PRO A 38 -25.04 -1.65 12.09
CA PRO A 38 -26.15 -0.71 12.08
C PRO A 38 -25.76 0.73 12.41
N LEU A 39 -24.72 0.92 13.24
CA LEU A 39 -24.18 2.26 13.54
C LEU A 39 -23.53 2.90 12.34
N LEU A 40 -22.72 2.16 11.60
CA LEU A 40 -22.07 2.63 10.37
C LEU A 40 -23.07 2.90 9.24
N GLU A 41 -24.27 2.30 9.31
CA GLU A 41 -25.34 2.52 8.35
C GLU A 41 -26.20 3.76 8.67
N GLN A 42 -26.06 4.36 9.85
CA GLN A 42 -26.76 5.59 10.18
C GLN A 42 -26.35 6.73 9.22
N LYS A 43 -27.33 7.43 8.69
CA LYS A 43 -27.13 8.52 7.72
C LYS A 43 -26.15 9.57 8.24
N SER A 44 -26.26 9.97 9.51
CA SER A 44 -25.38 10.96 10.14
C SER A 44 -23.89 10.53 10.15
N ILE A 45 -23.62 9.24 10.36
CA ILE A 45 -22.25 8.70 10.34
C ILE A 45 -21.73 8.62 8.91
N LYS A 46 -22.56 8.18 7.96
CA LYS A 46 -22.19 8.19 6.53
C LYS A 46 -21.86 9.60 6.04
N ASP A 47 -22.66 10.58 6.41
CA ASP A 47 -22.45 11.99 6.02
C ASP A 47 -21.15 12.51 6.67
N SER A 48 -20.87 12.20 7.93
CA SER A 48 -19.63 12.57 8.61
C SER A 48 -18.40 11.92 7.98
N LEU A 49 -18.48 10.63 7.64
CA LEU A 49 -17.41 9.91 6.94
C LEU A 49 -17.17 10.48 5.56
N LYS A 50 -18.23 10.85 4.84
CA LYS A 50 -18.13 11.50 3.53
C LYS A 50 -17.42 12.85 3.66
N ALA A 51 -17.80 13.69 4.62
CA ALA A 51 -17.15 14.98 4.88
C ALA A 51 -15.66 14.83 5.25
N LEU A 52 -15.31 13.79 6.03
CA LEU A 52 -13.92 13.44 6.30
C LEU A 52 -13.17 13.04 5.03
N HIS A 53 -13.78 12.20 4.20
CA HIS A 53 -13.20 11.77 2.92
C HIS A 53 -13.01 12.90 1.91
N GLU A 54 -13.81 13.97 1.99
CA GLU A 54 -13.64 15.14 1.13
C GLU A 54 -12.34 15.92 1.44
N ARG A 55 -11.93 15.95 2.71
CA ARG A 55 -10.80 16.76 3.18
C ARG A 55 -9.53 15.97 3.46
N PHE A 56 -9.67 14.69 3.83
CA PHE A 56 -8.56 13.86 4.28
C PHE A 56 -8.42 12.57 3.45
N VAL A 57 -7.20 12.12 3.34
CA VAL A 57 -6.85 10.74 2.94
C VAL A 57 -6.68 9.95 4.22
N ILE A 58 -7.42 8.85 4.34
CA ILE A 58 -7.30 7.90 5.45
C ILE A 58 -6.37 6.79 4.98
N CYS A 59 -5.22 6.66 5.62
CA CYS A 59 -4.24 5.66 5.22
C CYS A 59 -3.64 4.94 6.44
N PRO A 60 -3.17 3.70 6.30
CA PRO A 60 -2.50 2.98 7.37
C PRO A 60 -1.17 3.66 7.69
N ILE A 61 -0.73 3.53 8.95
CA ILE A 61 0.60 3.97 9.37
C ILE A 61 1.60 2.86 9.08
N ASP A 62 2.76 3.23 8.53
CA ASP A 62 3.84 2.28 8.27
C ASP A 62 4.25 1.52 9.54
N LYS A 63 4.33 0.18 9.46
CA LYS A 63 4.63 -0.74 10.56
C LYS A 63 3.62 -0.73 11.73
N ALA A 64 2.45 -0.13 11.55
CA ALA A 64 1.38 -0.11 12.53
C ALA A 64 0.03 -0.32 11.83
N ALA A 65 -0.17 -1.51 11.27
CA ALA A 65 -1.29 -1.84 10.38
C ALA A 65 -2.68 -1.67 11.02
N SER A 66 -2.78 -1.73 12.35
CA SER A 66 -4.00 -1.48 13.11
C SER A 66 -4.30 0.03 13.30
N ASN A 67 -3.33 0.89 13.04
CA ASN A 67 -3.47 2.33 13.21
C ASN A 67 -3.67 3.02 11.87
N VAL A 68 -4.52 4.04 11.86
CA VAL A 68 -4.79 4.87 10.69
C VAL A 68 -4.31 6.29 10.92
N ALA A 69 -3.93 6.96 9.84
CA ALA A 69 -3.62 8.39 9.81
C ALA A 69 -4.62 9.11 8.92
N PHE A 70 -5.04 10.29 9.41
CA PHE A 70 -5.82 11.26 8.64
C PHE A 70 -4.85 12.30 8.08
N VAL A 71 -4.66 12.30 6.80
CA VAL A 71 -3.72 13.22 6.13
C VAL A 71 -4.50 14.18 5.25
N CYS A 72 -4.29 15.48 5.43
CA CYS A 72 -4.92 16.49 4.57
C CYS A 72 -4.64 16.18 3.09
N LYS A 73 -5.67 16.16 2.24
CA LYS A 73 -5.53 15.81 0.82
C LYS A 73 -4.52 16.69 0.08
N ARG A 74 -4.49 18.00 0.37
CA ARG A 74 -3.53 18.92 -0.25
C ARG A 74 -2.09 18.56 0.14
N PHE A 75 -1.85 18.26 1.41
CA PHE A 75 -0.55 17.85 1.89
C PHE A 75 -0.18 16.46 1.30
N TYR A 76 -1.14 15.55 1.26
CA TYR A 76 -0.95 14.22 0.66
C TYR A 76 -0.52 14.33 -0.81
N ALA A 77 -1.24 15.13 -1.59
CA ALA A 77 -0.92 15.39 -2.99
C ALA A 77 0.45 16.10 -3.15
N SER A 78 0.76 17.09 -2.30
CA SER A 78 2.04 17.80 -2.41
C SER A 78 3.25 16.89 -2.21
N ILE A 79 3.15 15.90 -1.31
CA ILE A 79 4.22 14.91 -1.10
C ILE A 79 4.36 13.99 -2.32
N LEU A 80 3.24 13.52 -2.91
CA LEU A 80 3.28 12.73 -4.14
C LEU A 80 3.88 13.50 -5.31
N LEU A 81 3.42 14.73 -5.54
CA LEU A 81 3.91 15.57 -6.63
C LEU A 81 5.40 15.90 -6.49
N LYS A 82 5.87 16.07 -5.25
CA LYS A 82 7.28 16.26 -4.96
C LYS A 82 8.10 15.00 -5.28
N GLU A 83 7.59 13.82 -4.93
CA GLU A 83 8.26 12.55 -5.23
C GLU A 83 8.32 12.29 -6.74
N LEU A 84 7.26 12.65 -7.46
CA LEU A 84 7.18 12.51 -8.91
C LEU A 84 7.97 13.60 -9.67
N ASP A 85 8.64 14.48 -8.93
CA ASP A 85 9.42 15.61 -9.45
C ASP A 85 8.65 16.55 -10.42
N LEU A 86 7.32 16.58 -10.27
CA LEU A 86 6.45 17.39 -11.12
C LEU A 86 6.54 18.91 -10.81
N TYR A 87 7.33 19.30 -9.80
CA TYR A 87 7.60 20.70 -9.44
C TYR A 87 8.98 21.20 -9.89
N SER A 88 9.90 20.34 -10.28
CA SER A 88 11.23 20.78 -10.71
C SER A 88 11.25 21.05 -12.22
N ILE A 89 10.90 22.29 -12.56
CA ILE A 89 10.92 22.80 -13.95
C ILE A 89 12.37 22.98 -14.46
N ASN A 90 13.40 22.82 -13.62
CA ASN A 90 14.77 23.24 -13.89
C ASN A 90 15.86 22.20 -13.59
N SER A 91 15.56 20.91 -13.41
CA SER A 91 16.62 19.92 -13.27
C SER A 91 17.08 19.45 -14.66
N ASN A 92 18.38 19.64 -14.95
CA ASN A 92 19.05 19.07 -16.13
C ASN A 92 19.21 17.53 -16.02
N ASP A 93 18.69 16.92 -14.97
CA ASP A 93 18.73 15.48 -14.75
C ASP A 93 17.58 14.80 -15.47
N ASP A 94 17.81 13.62 -16.01
CA ASP A 94 16.76 12.80 -16.63
C ASP A 94 15.63 12.55 -15.62
N PRO A 95 14.36 12.85 -15.97
CA PRO A 95 13.24 12.71 -15.04
C PRO A 95 13.06 11.24 -14.66
N THR A 96 12.97 10.98 -13.35
CA THR A 96 12.69 9.63 -12.81
C THR A 96 11.32 9.12 -13.25
N TYR A 97 10.38 10.02 -13.52
CA TYR A 97 9.01 9.73 -13.93
C TYR A 97 8.65 10.54 -15.18
N ILE A 98 7.98 9.89 -16.10
CA ILE A 98 7.52 10.51 -17.35
C ILE A 98 5.99 10.52 -17.35
N SER A 99 5.40 11.68 -17.68
CA SER A 99 3.96 11.79 -17.87
C SER A 99 3.57 11.05 -19.16
N ILE A 100 2.54 10.21 -19.08
CA ILE A 100 1.99 9.49 -20.23
C ILE A 100 0.57 9.98 -20.54
N SER A 101 0.20 9.96 -21.84
CA SER A 101 -1.18 10.22 -22.26
C SER A 101 -2.09 9.02 -21.98
N GLU A 102 -3.40 9.25 -21.97
CA GLU A 102 -4.38 8.15 -21.84
C GLU A 102 -4.26 7.13 -22.99
N THR A 103 -4.00 7.59 -24.21
CA THR A 103 -3.78 6.71 -25.36
C THR A 103 -2.59 5.79 -25.14
N LEU A 104 -1.47 6.32 -24.64
CA LEU A 104 -0.28 5.54 -24.34
C LEU A 104 -0.52 4.57 -23.17
N PHE A 105 -1.35 4.95 -22.21
CA PHE A 105 -1.76 4.08 -21.12
C PHE A 105 -2.46 2.81 -21.64
N ASP A 106 -3.42 2.97 -22.54
CA ASP A 106 -4.16 1.85 -23.14
C ASP A 106 -3.24 0.97 -24.03
N GLU A 107 -2.35 1.58 -24.80
CA GLU A 107 -1.35 0.86 -25.58
C GLU A 107 -0.43 0.00 -24.71
N ILE A 108 0.03 0.51 -23.59
CA ILE A 108 0.86 -0.24 -22.64
C ILE A 108 0.09 -1.47 -22.14
N ILE A 109 -1.18 -1.32 -21.76
CA ILE A 109 -2.01 -2.43 -21.28
C ILE A 109 -2.22 -3.48 -22.38
N ILE A 110 -2.54 -3.05 -23.60
CA ILE A 110 -2.74 -3.94 -24.75
C ILE A 110 -1.45 -4.72 -25.03
N ASN A 111 -0.31 -4.03 -25.08
CA ASN A 111 0.99 -4.66 -25.32
C ASN A 111 1.36 -5.66 -24.20
N GLN A 112 1.11 -5.31 -22.94
CA GLN A 112 1.32 -6.24 -21.83
C GLN A 112 0.45 -7.48 -21.94
N LYS A 113 -0.83 -7.35 -22.29
CA LYS A 113 -1.75 -8.48 -22.51
C LYS A 113 -1.26 -9.37 -23.67
N LYS A 114 -0.81 -8.78 -24.78
CA LYS A 114 -0.26 -9.50 -25.93
C LYS A 114 0.99 -10.29 -25.55
N GLU A 115 1.93 -9.68 -24.82
CA GLU A 115 3.14 -10.37 -24.37
C GLU A 115 2.82 -11.51 -23.40
N LEU A 116 1.90 -11.33 -22.44
CA LEU A 116 1.45 -12.39 -21.55
C LEU A 116 0.80 -13.57 -22.30
N GLY A 117 0.04 -13.27 -23.34
CA GLY A 117 -0.59 -14.29 -24.20
C GLY A 117 0.42 -15.22 -24.87
N LYS A 118 1.64 -14.75 -25.20
CA LYS A 118 2.72 -15.59 -25.75
C LYS A 118 3.16 -16.70 -24.78
N PHE A 119 2.97 -16.49 -23.49
CA PHE A 119 3.27 -17.48 -22.43
C PHE A 119 2.04 -18.24 -21.95
N GLY A 120 0.89 -18.12 -22.64
CA GLY A 120 -0.36 -18.75 -22.24
C GLY A 120 -0.95 -18.16 -20.95
N ILE A 121 -0.53 -16.96 -20.56
CA ILE A 121 -1.02 -16.26 -19.37
C ILE A 121 -2.10 -15.29 -19.79
N THR A 122 -3.33 -15.51 -19.33
CA THR A 122 -4.45 -14.59 -19.54
C THR A 122 -4.59 -13.61 -18.36
N ALA A 123 -4.71 -12.33 -18.68
CA ALA A 123 -5.13 -11.32 -17.70
C ALA A 123 -6.62 -11.56 -17.39
N THR A 124 -6.96 -11.63 -16.10
CA THR A 124 -8.37 -11.67 -15.66
C THR A 124 -8.94 -10.26 -15.65
N ASP A 125 -10.27 -10.10 -15.78
CA ASP A 125 -10.96 -8.80 -15.76
C ASP A 125 -10.64 -7.95 -14.52
N GLU A 126 -10.21 -8.58 -13.42
CA GLU A 126 -9.73 -7.90 -12.22
C GLU A 126 -8.30 -7.32 -12.34
N SER A 127 -7.58 -7.64 -13.42
CA SER A 127 -6.16 -7.32 -13.65
C SER A 127 -5.99 -6.35 -14.82
N GLU A 128 -6.84 -5.33 -14.90
CA GLU A 128 -6.83 -4.39 -16.01
C GLU A 128 -6.33 -3.01 -15.58
N GLY A 129 -5.03 -2.83 -15.50
CA GLY A 129 -4.47 -1.53 -15.17
C GLY A 129 -2.98 -1.51 -14.96
N LEU A 130 -2.46 -0.31 -14.81
CA LEU A 130 -1.10 -0.07 -14.36
C LEU A 130 -1.06 0.03 -12.83
N PRO A 131 0.12 -0.19 -12.21
CA PRO A 131 0.29 0.00 -10.78
C PRO A 131 -0.04 1.44 -10.37
N SER A 132 -0.66 1.62 -9.22
CA SER A 132 -0.91 2.93 -8.64
C SER A 132 0.07 3.22 -7.51
N MET A 133 0.56 4.47 -7.44
CA MET A 133 1.44 4.90 -6.37
C MET A 133 0.63 5.58 -5.26
N TYR A 134 0.94 5.24 -4.03
CA TYR A 134 0.45 5.93 -2.83
C TYR A 134 1.55 5.96 -1.77
N TRP A 135 1.36 6.75 -0.71
CA TRP A 135 2.31 6.75 0.39
C TRP A 135 1.63 6.59 1.75
N THR A 136 2.41 6.14 2.71
CA THR A 136 2.00 6.00 4.11
C THR A 136 2.98 6.72 5.03
N PRO A 137 2.51 7.34 6.13
CA PRO A 137 3.39 8.05 7.05
C PRO A 137 4.24 7.09 7.88
N LYS A 138 5.55 7.37 7.96
CA LYS A 138 6.51 6.72 8.87
C LYS A 138 6.54 7.48 10.19
N LYS A 139 5.61 7.20 11.10
CA LYS A 139 5.48 7.91 12.37
C LYS A 139 6.72 7.73 13.29
N HIS A 140 7.46 6.63 13.16
CA HIS A 140 8.65 6.34 13.96
C HIS A 140 9.88 7.19 13.57
N LYS A 141 9.79 8.05 12.56
CA LYS A 141 10.84 8.98 12.15
C LYS A 141 10.50 10.40 12.58
N VAL A 142 11.52 11.14 13.04
CA VAL A 142 11.41 12.56 13.38
C VAL A 142 12.41 13.33 12.50
N PRO A 143 11.96 14.22 11.63
CA PRO A 143 10.56 14.48 11.26
C PRO A 143 9.91 13.27 10.55
N SER A 144 8.58 13.19 10.59
CA SER A 144 7.83 12.12 9.92
C SER A 144 8.15 12.08 8.43
N LYS A 145 8.45 10.88 7.91
CA LYS A 145 8.78 10.66 6.49
C LYS A 145 7.65 9.90 5.80
N ALA A 146 7.57 10.02 4.48
CA ALA A 146 6.70 9.21 3.65
C ALA A 146 7.37 7.86 3.31
N ARG A 147 6.55 6.80 3.18
CA ARG A 147 6.91 5.57 2.49
C ARG A 147 6.05 5.46 1.25
N PHE A 148 6.66 5.53 0.09
CA PHE A 148 5.98 5.33 -1.18
C PHE A 148 5.80 3.84 -1.44
N ILE A 149 4.63 3.49 -1.93
CA ILE A 149 4.23 2.11 -2.22
C ILE A 149 3.58 2.11 -3.59
N VAL A 150 4.04 1.18 -4.43
CA VAL A 150 3.45 0.93 -5.75
C VAL A 150 2.51 -0.27 -5.61
N ALA A 151 1.20 -0.02 -5.70
CA ALA A 151 0.18 -1.05 -5.56
C ALA A 151 -0.08 -1.72 -6.91
N ALA A 152 0.21 -3.01 -7.00
CA ALA A 152 -0.02 -3.83 -8.17
C ALA A 152 -1.29 -4.70 -8.06
N LYS A 153 -2.29 -4.29 -7.25
CA LYS A 153 -3.48 -5.13 -6.97
C LYS A 153 -4.27 -5.44 -8.24
N ARG A 154 -4.41 -4.47 -9.13
CA ARG A 154 -5.13 -4.59 -10.41
C ARG A 154 -4.18 -4.45 -11.62
N CYS A 155 -2.91 -4.78 -11.43
CA CYS A 155 -1.93 -4.63 -12.49
C CYS A 155 -2.02 -5.79 -13.49
N THR A 156 -1.95 -5.46 -14.77
CA THR A 156 -2.01 -6.40 -15.90
C THR A 156 -0.93 -7.49 -15.80
N ILE A 157 0.26 -7.17 -15.26
CA ILE A 157 1.37 -8.13 -15.08
C ILE A 157 1.25 -9.00 -13.81
N LYS A 158 0.23 -8.83 -12.98
CA LYS A 158 0.05 -9.61 -11.74
C LYS A 158 -0.04 -11.12 -11.96
N PRO A 159 -0.73 -11.65 -13.00
CA PRO A 159 -0.74 -13.07 -13.28
C PRO A 159 0.65 -13.65 -13.54
N LEU A 160 1.51 -12.91 -14.28
CA LEU A 160 2.91 -13.28 -14.50
C LEU A 160 3.69 -13.35 -13.19
N ALA A 161 3.56 -12.33 -12.34
CA ALA A 161 4.22 -12.30 -11.04
C ALA A 161 3.81 -13.49 -10.15
N LYS A 162 2.54 -13.89 -10.19
CA LYS A 162 2.06 -15.11 -9.49
C LYS A 162 2.69 -16.38 -10.06
N CYS A 163 2.78 -16.50 -11.40
CA CYS A 163 3.40 -17.63 -12.07
C CYS A 163 4.88 -17.75 -11.67
N ILE A 164 5.64 -16.65 -11.78
CA ILE A 164 7.06 -16.62 -11.39
C ILE A 164 7.23 -16.98 -9.91
N THR A 165 6.37 -16.44 -9.03
CA THR A 165 6.42 -16.77 -7.59
C THR A 165 6.19 -18.25 -7.33
N ALA A 166 5.25 -18.88 -8.05
CA ALA A 166 5.00 -20.32 -7.93
C ALA A 166 6.20 -21.16 -8.38
N ILE A 167 6.84 -20.76 -9.47
CA ILE A 167 8.06 -21.42 -9.98
C ILE A 167 9.19 -21.28 -8.96
N LEU A 168 9.47 -20.07 -8.47
CA LEU A 168 10.53 -19.84 -7.50
C LEU A 168 10.31 -20.61 -6.19
N LYS A 169 9.07 -20.73 -5.72
CA LYS A 169 8.74 -21.55 -4.55
C LYS A 169 9.04 -23.03 -4.78
N ARG A 170 8.76 -23.56 -5.98
CA ARG A 170 9.13 -24.93 -6.34
C ARG A 170 10.65 -25.13 -6.29
N PHE A 171 11.41 -24.22 -6.88
CA PHE A 171 12.89 -24.28 -6.82
C PHE A 171 13.39 -24.22 -5.37
N GLN A 172 12.87 -23.32 -4.57
CA GLN A 172 13.23 -23.23 -3.15
C GLN A 172 13.02 -24.55 -2.41
N THR A 173 11.89 -25.22 -2.64
CA THR A 173 11.59 -26.54 -2.05
C THR A 173 12.56 -27.61 -2.54
N GLN A 174 12.86 -27.64 -3.85
CA GLN A 174 13.82 -28.60 -4.42
C GLN A 174 15.23 -28.41 -3.86
N ILE A 175 15.70 -27.15 -3.74
CA ILE A 175 17.01 -26.81 -3.14
C ILE A 175 17.03 -27.25 -1.67
N ALA A 176 15.97 -27.00 -0.91
CA ALA A 176 15.88 -27.40 0.50
C ALA A 176 15.95 -28.93 0.62
N ASN A 177 15.23 -29.67 -0.21
CA ASN A 177 15.25 -31.13 -0.23
C ASN A 177 16.62 -31.69 -0.63
N TYR A 178 17.26 -31.09 -1.64
CA TYR A 178 18.61 -31.46 -2.06
C TYR A 178 19.63 -31.23 -0.93
N ASN A 179 19.60 -30.07 -0.28
CA ASN A 179 20.49 -29.79 0.84
C ASN A 179 20.26 -30.76 2.01
N ALA A 180 19.01 -31.11 2.32
CA ALA A 180 18.69 -32.09 3.34
C ALA A 180 19.27 -33.48 2.99
N SER A 181 19.16 -33.92 1.72
CA SER A 181 19.73 -35.17 1.25
C SER A 181 21.28 -35.22 1.36
N LEU A 182 21.94 -34.09 1.01
CA LEU A 182 23.40 -33.97 1.15
C LEU A 182 23.86 -34.10 2.62
N ILE A 183 23.16 -33.44 3.54
CA ILE A 183 23.45 -33.52 4.98
C ILE A 183 23.28 -34.97 5.45
N GLN A 184 22.18 -35.62 5.04
CA GLN A 184 21.94 -37.01 5.44
C GLN A 184 22.97 -37.97 4.87
N THR A 185 23.39 -37.78 3.62
CA THR A 185 24.47 -38.58 3.00
C THR A 185 25.81 -38.36 3.73
N SER A 186 26.13 -37.12 4.09
CA SER A 186 27.36 -36.78 4.81
C SER A 186 27.39 -37.39 6.22
N ILE A 187 26.26 -37.45 6.90
CA ILE A 187 26.15 -38.09 8.24
C ILE A 187 26.37 -39.61 8.10
N VAL A 188 25.74 -40.23 7.10
CA VAL A 188 25.89 -41.67 6.88
C VAL A 188 27.33 -42.04 6.49
N SER A 189 27.97 -41.29 5.59
CA SER A 189 29.37 -41.50 5.20
C SER A 189 30.35 -41.25 6.35
N GLY A 190 30.06 -40.27 7.22
CA GLY A 190 30.87 -40.02 8.43
C GLY A 190 30.75 -41.09 9.50
N LEU A 191 29.68 -41.88 9.51
CA LEU A 191 29.53 -43.05 10.41
C LEU A 191 30.32 -44.26 9.94
N TYR A 192 30.59 -44.40 8.63
CA TYR A 192 31.38 -45.52 8.07
C TYR A 192 32.89 -45.23 7.95
N SER A 193 33.36 -44.04 8.25
CA SER A 193 34.77 -43.67 8.19
C SER A 193 35.53 -43.80 9.55
N LYS A 194 34.93 -44.50 10.52
CA LYS A 194 35.56 -44.83 11.82
C LYS A 194 35.74 -46.36 11.96
N GLU A 195 36.44 -46.96 11.02
CA GLU A 195 37.12 -48.26 11.21
C GLU A 195 38.60 -48.13 10.94
#